data_63fac890d5a39654f10b1f355cf0be49
#
_entry.id   63fac890d5a39654f10b1f355cf0be49
#
_cell.length_a   1.000
_cell.length_b   1.000
_cell.length_c   1.000
_cell.angle_alpha   90.00
_cell.angle_beta   90.00
_cell.angle_gamma   90.00
#
_symmetry.space_group_name_H-M   'P 1'
#
loop_
_entity.id
_entity.type
_entity.pdbx_description
1 polymer ?
#
loop_
_entity_poly.entity_id
_entity_poly.type
_entity_poly.pdbx_seq_one_letter_code
_entity_poly.pdbx_strand_id
1 'polypeptide(L)'
;KNVYETQGKQYKNIIIPFTDGKLMYNIPVNLEAAYQSSAKEVVKAFQKSVLLHTIDEAWKEHLRELDELRQSVQNASYEQKDPLLIYKLESYNLFKRMIETINYKAITVLMRAQIPVREGDAVREAAPEKRQDYSKYQSQKTDIMQAGQQDTRERQKQQPIHAEKTVGRNDPCPCGSGKKYKQC
;
A
#
# COMPACT_ATOMS: atom_id res chain seq x y z
N LYS A 1 -19.47 33.25 3.98
CA LYS A 1 -20.36 33.92 4.93
C LYS A 1 -21.81 33.47 4.69
N ASN A 2 -22.37 33.71 3.52
CA ASN A 2 -23.79 33.43 3.21
C ASN A 2 -24.22 31.99 3.60
N VAL A 3 -23.41 30.99 3.32
CA VAL A 3 -23.73 29.59 3.66
C VAL A 3 -23.81 29.37 5.18
N TYR A 4 -22.91 29.98 5.94
CA TYR A 4 -22.91 29.87 7.40
C TYR A 4 -24.09 30.58 8.01
N GLU A 5 -24.42 31.77 7.53
CA GLU A 5 -25.55 32.60 8.03
C GLU A 5 -26.91 31.96 7.69
N THR A 6 -27.04 31.33 6.53
CA THR A 6 -28.28 30.70 6.07
C THR A 6 -28.47 29.26 6.53
N GLN A 7 -27.40 28.47 6.53
CA GLN A 7 -27.44 27.02 6.72
C GLN A 7 -26.49 26.50 7.81
N GLY A 8 -25.77 27.37 8.53
CA GLY A 8 -24.78 26.99 9.54
C GLY A 8 -25.32 26.20 10.73
N LYS A 9 -26.62 26.31 10.99
CA LYS A 9 -27.31 25.49 12.02
C LYS A 9 -27.64 24.08 11.53
N GLN A 10 -27.74 23.90 10.22
CA GLN A 10 -28.12 22.63 9.60
C GLN A 10 -26.93 21.74 9.28
N TYR A 11 -25.80 22.33 8.83
CA TYR A 11 -24.61 21.60 8.40
C TYR A 11 -23.40 21.93 9.26
N LYS A 12 -22.82 20.91 9.88
CA LYS A 12 -21.59 21.05 10.67
C LYS A 12 -20.35 20.96 9.78
N ASN A 13 -20.33 20.02 8.85
CA ASN A 13 -19.24 19.79 7.91
C ASN A 13 -19.77 19.84 6.48
N ILE A 14 -19.08 20.55 5.63
CA ILE A 14 -19.43 20.69 4.21
C ILE A 14 -18.29 20.18 3.33
N ILE A 15 -18.61 19.75 2.11
CA ILE A 15 -17.63 19.38 1.10
C ILE A 15 -17.48 20.56 0.14
N ILE A 16 -16.24 21.01 -0.02
CA ILE A 16 -15.87 22.03 -0.99
C ILE A 16 -15.13 21.36 -2.15
N PRO A 17 -15.67 21.37 -3.37
CA PRO A 17 -14.98 20.84 -4.53
C PRO A 17 -13.91 21.82 -5.02
N PHE A 18 -12.72 21.31 -5.28
CA PHE A 18 -11.64 22.01 -5.99
C PHE A 18 -11.27 21.21 -7.23
N THR A 19 -10.93 21.86 -8.31
CA THR A 19 -10.46 21.21 -9.52
C THR A 19 -9.23 21.93 -10.08
N ASP A 20 -8.28 21.15 -10.62
CA ASP A 20 -7.13 21.64 -11.38
C ASP A 20 -7.36 21.55 -12.91
N GLY A 21 -8.59 21.22 -13.31
CA GLY A 21 -8.96 20.96 -14.70
C GLY A 21 -8.80 19.50 -15.14
N LYS A 22 -8.13 18.66 -14.32
CA LYS A 22 -7.94 17.22 -14.57
C LYS A 22 -8.61 16.36 -13.49
N LEU A 23 -8.38 16.71 -12.23
CA LEU A 23 -8.90 15.99 -11.07
C LEU A 23 -9.83 16.88 -10.25
N MET A 24 -10.72 16.25 -9.51
CA MET A 24 -11.61 16.93 -8.58
C MET A 24 -11.30 16.47 -7.16
N TYR A 25 -10.97 17.43 -6.30
CA TYR A 25 -10.67 17.23 -4.89
C TYR A 25 -11.88 17.65 -4.07
N ASN A 26 -12.51 16.69 -3.40
CA ASN A 26 -13.64 16.97 -2.49
C ASN A 26 -13.10 17.13 -1.08
N ILE A 27 -13.03 18.37 -0.59
CA ILE A 27 -12.40 18.70 0.67
C ILE A 27 -13.47 18.84 1.76
N PRO A 28 -13.51 17.94 2.76
CA PRO A 28 -14.38 18.10 3.90
C PRO A 28 -13.83 19.21 4.83
N VAL A 29 -14.66 20.16 5.17
CA VAL A 29 -14.30 21.30 6.04
C VAL A 29 -15.38 21.55 7.06
N ASN A 30 -14.96 21.85 8.31
CA ASN A 30 -15.87 22.29 9.33
C ASN A 30 -16.34 23.73 9.03
N LEU A 31 -17.65 23.94 8.92
CA LEU A 31 -18.21 25.20 8.48
C LEU A 31 -17.98 26.33 9.50
N GLU A 32 -18.07 26.02 10.79
CA GLU A 32 -17.83 26.98 11.86
C GLU A 32 -16.36 27.43 11.91
N ALA A 33 -15.43 26.45 11.88
CA ALA A 33 -14.00 26.74 11.84
C ALA A 33 -13.59 27.54 10.59
N ALA A 34 -14.20 27.23 9.44
CA ALA A 34 -13.96 28.00 8.21
C ALA A 34 -14.47 29.43 8.32
N TYR A 35 -15.61 29.65 8.99
CA TYR A 35 -16.14 30.99 9.22
C TYR A 35 -15.26 31.82 10.17
N GLN A 36 -14.88 31.24 11.33
CA GLN A 36 -14.06 31.89 12.34
C GLN A 36 -12.64 32.22 11.81
N SER A 37 -12.07 31.31 11.01
CA SER A 37 -10.72 31.50 10.45
C SER A 37 -10.68 32.34 9.16
N SER A 38 -11.82 32.93 8.74
CA SER A 38 -11.92 33.67 7.47
C SER A 38 -11.45 32.83 6.27
N ALA A 39 -11.86 31.57 6.20
CA ALA A 39 -11.53 30.56 5.19
C ALA A 39 -10.07 30.05 5.18
N LYS A 40 -9.21 30.46 6.11
CA LYS A 40 -7.84 29.93 6.20
C LYS A 40 -7.80 28.42 6.41
N GLU A 41 -8.78 27.89 7.18
CA GLU A 41 -8.92 26.43 7.39
C GLU A 41 -9.23 25.69 6.10
N VAL A 42 -10.02 26.26 5.20
CA VAL A 42 -10.31 25.68 3.88
C VAL A 42 -9.03 25.53 3.06
N VAL A 43 -8.20 26.58 3.04
CA VAL A 43 -6.93 26.58 2.30
C VAL A 43 -5.97 25.53 2.86
N LYS A 44 -5.85 25.44 4.19
CA LYS A 44 -5.03 24.41 4.85
C LYS A 44 -5.51 22.99 4.54
N ALA A 45 -6.81 22.75 4.62
CA ALA A 45 -7.40 21.46 4.33
C ALA A 45 -7.15 21.06 2.86
N PHE A 46 -7.29 22.00 1.94
CA PHE A 46 -6.96 21.79 0.53
C PHE A 46 -5.48 21.48 0.31
N GLN A 47 -4.56 22.30 0.84
CA GLN A 47 -3.12 22.08 0.76
C GLN A 47 -2.73 20.68 1.30
N LYS A 48 -3.27 20.32 2.47
CA LYS A 48 -3.04 19.00 3.07
C LYS A 48 -3.53 17.87 2.17
N SER A 49 -4.72 17.98 1.61
CA SER A 49 -5.30 16.97 0.73
C SER A 49 -4.47 16.77 -0.55
N VAL A 50 -4.05 17.87 -1.19
CA VAL A 50 -3.19 17.82 -2.39
C VAL A 50 -1.85 17.17 -2.08
N LEU A 51 -1.19 17.57 -0.99
CA LEU A 51 0.09 17.00 -0.58
C LEU A 51 -0.01 15.51 -0.29
N LEU A 52 -1.01 15.08 0.49
CA LEU A 52 -1.19 13.68 0.83
C LEU A 52 -1.47 12.83 -0.42
N HIS A 53 -2.30 13.31 -1.32
CA HIS A 53 -2.58 12.60 -2.58
C HIS A 53 -1.33 12.48 -3.46
N THR A 54 -0.59 13.57 -3.61
CA THR A 54 0.62 13.58 -4.44
C THR A 54 1.72 12.70 -3.86
N ILE A 55 1.89 12.70 -2.53
CA ILE A 55 2.85 11.83 -1.85
C ILE A 55 2.45 10.37 -2.01
N ASP A 56 1.18 10.02 -1.82
CA ASP A 56 0.69 8.63 -1.92
C ASP A 56 0.93 8.05 -3.33
N GLU A 57 0.62 8.81 -4.38
CA GLU A 57 0.88 8.40 -5.76
C GLU A 57 2.38 8.22 -6.04
N ALA A 58 3.19 9.22 -5.68
CA ALA A 58 4.63 9.19 -5.94
C ALA A 58 5.32 8.10 -5.12
N TRP A 59 4.87 7.85 -3.90
CA TRP A 59 5.39 6.80 -3.03
C TRP A 59 5.11 5.40 -3.59
N LYS A 60 3.91 5.15 -4.08
CA LYS A 60 3.56 3.87 -4.71
C LYS A 60 4.43 3.57 -5.92
N GLU A 61 4.67 4.59 -6.76
CA GLU A 61 5.56 4.47 -7.91
C GLU A 61 7.00 4.20 -7.48
N HIS A 62 7.49 4.96 -6.50
CA HIS A 62 8.84 4.79 -5.96
C HIS A 62 9.08 3.39 -5.39
N LEU A 63 8.11 2.80 -4.68
CA LEU A 63 8.22 1.42 -4.20
C LEU A 63 8.36 0.42 -5.35
N ARG A 64 7.63 0.62 -6.44
CA ARG A 64 7.73 -0.23 -7.65
C ARG A 64 9.10 -0.08 -8.30
N GLU A 65 9.59 1.15 -8.49
CA GLU A 65 10.93 1.40 -9.02
C GLU A 65 12.04 0.80 -8.14
N LEU A 66 11.88 0.81 -6.81
CA LEU A 66 12.81 0.16 -5.88
C LEU A 66 12.82 -1.37 -6.02
N ASP A 67 11.66 -1.98 -6.22
CA ASP A 67 11.57 -3.43 -6.44
C ASP A 67 12.21 -3.84 -7.78
N GLU A 68 12.00 -3.05 -8.82
CA GLU A 68 12.66 -3.24 -10.12
C GLU A 68 14.19 -3.07 -10.00
N LEU A 69 14.64 -2.03 -9.29
CA LEU A 69 16.07 -1.82 -9.01
C LEU A 69 16.66 -3.00 -8.25
N ARG A 70 15.98 -3.52 -7.24
CA ARG A 70 16.43 -4.67 -6.45
C ARG A 70 16.63 -5.91 -7.31
N GLN A 71 15.78 -6.14 -8.30
CA GLN A 71 15.91 -7.25 -9.24
C GLN A 71 17.08 -7.02 -10.22
N SER A 72 17.21 -5.81 -10.76
CA SER A 72 18.25 -5.48 -11.74
C SER A 72 19.65 -5.55 -11.15
N VAL A 73 19.82 -5.10 -9.90
CA VAL A 73 21.13 -5.08 -9.22
C VAL A 73 21.68 -6.49 -8.96
N GLN A 74 20.84 -7.53 -8.90
CA GLN A 74 21.31 -8.92 -8.79
C GLN A 74 22.22 -9.32 -9.96
N ASN A 75 22.00 -8.74 -11.14
CA ASN A 75 22.80 -8.99 -12.33
C ASN A 75 24.15 -8.24 -12.35
N ALA A 76 24.32 -7.23 -11.50
CA ALA A 76 25.55 -6.43 -11.44
C ALA A 76 26.79 -7.23 -11.03
N SER A 77 26.60 -8.36 -10.35
CA SER A 77 27.68 -9.28 -9.98
C SER A 77 28.41 -9.86 -11.21
N TYR A 78 27.73 -10.00 -12.34
CA TYR A 78 28.37 -10.46 -13.60
C TYR A 78 29.31 -9.41 -14.18
N GLU A 79 29.10 -8.12 -13.86
CA GLU A 79 29.97 -7.02 -14.31
C GLU A 79 31.10 -6.69 -13.33
N GLN A 80 31.35 -7.55 -12.32
CA GLN A 80 32.35 -7.32 -11.25
C GLN A 80 32.14 -6.04 -10.46
N LYS A 81 30.92 -5.52 -10.41
CA LYS A 81 30.53 -4.35 -9.63
C LYS A 81 29.93 -4.81 -8.30
N ASP A 82 30.10 -4.00 -7.26
CA ASP A 82 29.45 -4.26 -5.95
C ASP A 82 27.94 -3.93 -6.04
N PRO A 83 27.06 -4.96 -5.97
CA PRO A 83 25.63 -4.77 -6.05
C PRO A 83 25.08 -3.86 -4.96
N LEU A 84 25.66 -3.91 -3.75
CA LEU A 84 25.20 -3.10 -2.63
C LEU A 84 25.48 -1.61 -2.85
N LEU A 85 26.66 -1.30 -3.41
CA LEU A 85 27.02 0.09 -3.73
C LEU A 85 26.10 0.66 -4.81
N ILE A 86 25.84 -0.10 -5.87
CA ILE A 86 24.94 0.31 -6.95
C ILE A 86 23.54 0.53 -6.39
N TYR A 87 23.01 -0.40 -5.60
CA TYR A 87 21.70 -0.25 -4.99
C TYR A 87 21.58 1.02 -4.16
N LYS A 88 22.58 1.33 -3.32
CA LYS A 88 22.58 2.55 -2.50
C LYS A 88 22.57 3.83 -3.33
N LEU A 89 23.38 3.89 -4.38
CA LEU A 89 23.46 5.07 -5.24
C LEU A 89 22.17 5.26 -6.04
N GLU A 90 21.67 4.21 -6.67
CA GLU A 90 20.48 4.30 -7.50
C GLU A 90 19.21 4.52 -6.65
N SER A 91 19.08 3.89 -5.50
CA SER A 91 17.94 4.13 -4.60
C SER A 91 17.90 5.58 -4.10
N TYR A 92 19.06 6.19 -3.84
CA TYR A 92 19.13 7.60 -3.50
C TYR A 92 18.68 8.49 -4.66
N ASN A 93 19.11 8.19 -5.89
CA ASN A 93 18.70 8.93 -7.09
C ASN A 93 17.18 8.82 -7.34
N LEU A 94 16.62 7.62 -7.18
CA LEU A 94 15.17 7.39 -7.26
C LEU A 94 14.41 8.20 -6.22
N PHE A 95 14.88 8.20 -4.97
CA PHE A 95 14.26 8.98 -3.89
C PHE A 95 14.30 10.49 -4.18
N LYS A 96 15.45 11.01 -4.63
CA LYS A 96 15.59 12.43 -5.00
C LYS A 96 14.60 12.81 -6.09
N ARG A 97 14.49 11.99 -7.15
CA ARG A 97 13.54 12.19 -8.25
C ARG A 97 12.09 12.17 -7.76
N MET A 98 11.75 11.26 -6.85
CA MET A 98 10.43 11.23 -6.21
C MET A 98 10.10 12.55 -5.52
N ILE A 99 11.00 13.09 -4.70
CA ILE A 99 10.80 14.37 -3.99
C ILE A 99 10.61 15.52 -4.98
N GLU A 100 11.42 15.58 -6.03
CA GLU A 100 11.30 16.60 -7.10
C GLU A 100 9.93 16.51 -7.78
N THR A 101 9.48 15.29 -8.07
CA THR A 101 8.16 15.01 -8.67
C THR A 101 7.00 15.44 -7.76
N ILE A 102 7.08 15.14 -6.46
CA ILE A 102 6.09 15.56 -5.46
C ILE A 102 5.99 17.09 -5.45
N ASN A 103 7.13 17.78 -5.33
CA ASN A 103 7.16 19.23 -5.26
C ASN A 103 6.55 19.86 -6.53
N TYR A 104 6.96 19.37 -7.70
CA TYR A 104 6.46 19.88 -8.97
C TYR A 104 4.94 19.67 -9.13
N LYS A 105 4.46 18.45 -8.87
CA LYS A 105 3.03 18.12 -8.97
C LYS A 105 2.21 18.94 -7.96
N ALA A 106 2.63 19.00 -6.70
CA ALA A 106 1.92 19.72 -5.65
C ALA A 106 1.79 21.22 -5.99
N ILE A 107 2.88 21.87 -6.39
CA ILE A 107 2.84 23.29 -6.78
C ILE A 107 1.96 23.48 -8.00
N THR A 108 2.04 22.59 -9.00
CA THR A 108 1.22 22.69 -10.21
C THR A 108 -0.27 22.62 -9.89
N VAL A 109 -0.69 21.69 -9.03
CA VAL A 109 -2.10 21.57 -8.61
C VAL A 109 -2.53 22.79 -7.81
N LEU A 110 -1.73 23.23 -6.84
CA LEU A 110 -2.05 24.39 -5.99
C LEU A 110 -2.22 25.68 -6.80
N MET A 111 -1.39 25.87 -7.83
CA MET A 111 -1.43 27.07 -8.68
C MET A 111 -2.56 27.05 -9.71
N ARG A 112 -3.04 25.87 -10.09
CA ARG A 112 -4.14 25.70 -11.08
C ARG A 112 -5.50 25.50 -10.44
N ALA A 113 -5.54 25.31 -9.13
CA ALA A 113 -6.77 24.97 -8.43
C ALA A 113 -7.81 26.09 -8.54
N GLN A 114 -9.01 25.69 -8.90
CA GLN A 114 -10.17 26.55 -9.00
C GLN A 114 -11.34 25.90 -8.26
N ILE A 115 -12.24 26.71 -7.71
CA ILE A 115 -13.52 26.23 -7.17
C ILE A 115 -14.52 26.31 -8.32
N PRO A 116 -15.06 25.17 -8.80
CA PRO A 116 -16.09 25.20 -9.83
C PRO A 116 -17.37 25.79 -9.24
N VAL A 117 -17.67 27.04 -9.59
CA VAL A 117 -18.91 27.68 -9.21
C VAL A 117 -19.97 27.28 -10.24
N ARG A 118 -20.92 26.44 -9.85
CA ARG A 118 -22.15 26.17 -10.61
C ARG A 118 -23.29 26.89 -9.94
N GLU A 119 -24.02 27.69 -10.71
CA GLU A 119 -25.27 28.26 -10.23
C GLU A 119 -26.23 27.12 -9.88
N GLY A 120 -26.63 27.05 -8.59
CA GLY A 120 -27.58 26.04 -8.10
C GLY A 120 -26.95 24.82 -7.40
N ASP A 121 -25.64 24.76 -7.18
CA ASP A 121 -25.06 23.68 -6.40
C ASP A 121 -25.51 23.74 -4.93
N ALA A 122 -26.34 22.78 -4.54
CA ALA A 122 -26.71 22.58 -3.15
C ALA A 122 -25.49 22.23 -2.31
N VAL A 123 -25.41 22.79 -1.11
CA VAL A 123 -24.35 22.46 -0.13
C VAL A 123 -24.40 20.97 0.15
N ARG A 124 -23.26 20.28 -0.04
CA ARG A 124 -23.14 18.86 0.25
C ARG A 124 -22.56 18.67 1.65
N GLU A 125 -23.28 17.93 2.47
CA GLU A 125 -22.81 17.55 3.79
C GLU A 125 -21.69 16.51 3.66
N ALA A 126 -20.60 16.71 4.42
CA ALA A 126 -19.54 15.71 4.54
C ALA A 126 -19.96 14.64 5.55
N ALA A 127 -19.93 13.39 5.13
CA ALA A 127 -20.08 12.27 6.07
C ALA A 127 -19.01 12.39 7.19
N PRO A 128 -19.37 12.10 8.45
CA PRO A 128 -18.41 12.14 9.54
C PRO A 128 -17.25 11.19 9.23
N GLU A 129 -16.01 11.69 9.33
CA GLU A 129 -14.82 10.85 9.19
C GLU A 129 -14.90 9.74 10.23
N LYS A 130 -15.04 8.50 9.76
CA LYS A 130 -14.87 7.33 10.62
C LYS A 130 -13.40 7.29 11.02
N ARG A 131 -13.09 7.74 12.23
CA ARG A 131 -11.74 7.54 12.80
C ARG A 131 -11.49 6.05 12.82
N GLN A 132 -10.52 5.61 12.03
CA GLN A 132 -10.05 4.23 12.11
C GLN A 132 -9.42 4.05 13.49
N ASP A 133 -9.99 3.14 14.26
CA ASP A 133 -9.47 2.79 15.57
C ASP A 133 -8.25 1.91 15.39
N TYR A 134 -7.08 2.54 15.40
CA TYR A 134 -5.78 1.86 15.28
C TYR A 134 -5.41 1.05 16.54
N SER A 135 -6.17 1.14 17.63
CA SER A 135 -5.90 0.38 18.85
C SER A 135 -6.01 -1.14 18.65
N LYS A 136 -6.74 -1.56 17.59
CA LYS A 136 -6.90 -2.97 17.22
C LYS A 136 -5.72 -3.51 16.38
N TYR A 137 -4.86 -2.64 15.85
CA TYR A 137 -3.69 -3.03 15.09
C TYR A 137 -2.50 -3.16 16.04
N GLN A 138 -2.26 -4.35 16.56
CA GLN A 138 -1.00 -4.67 17.23
C GLN A 138 0.08 -4.82 16.18
N SER A 139 1.03 -3.89 16.16
CA SER A 139 2.27 -4.04 15.40
C SER A 139 3.10 -5.16 16.03
N GLN A 140 2.87 -6.40 15.61
CA GLN A 140 3.79 -7.47 15.92
C GLN A 140 5.01 -7.33 15.01
N LYS A 141 6.10 -6.78 15.55
CA LYS A 141 7.42 -7.05 15.02
C LYS A 141 7.67 -8.56 15.25
N THR A 142 7.29 -9.36 14.29
CA THR A 142 7.77 -10.73 14.23
C THR A 142 9.25 -10.63 13.91
N ASP A 143 10.11 -10.81 14.92
CA ASP A 143 11.54 -10.90 14.72
C ASP A 143 11.75 -12.03 13.69
N ILE A 144 12.35 -11.70 12.55
CA ILE A 144 12.60 -12.65 11.45
C ILE A 144 13.38 -13.88 11.95
N MET A 145 14.15 -13.72 13.04
CA MET A 145 14.82 -14.83 13.72
C MET A 145 13.87 -15.76 14.50
N GLN A 146 12.73 -15.26 15.00
CA GLN A 146 11.75 -16.13 15.68
C GLN A 146 10.82 -16.86 14.70
N ALA A 147 10.53 -16.29 13.55
CA ALA A 147 9.75 -16.95 12.51
C ALA A 147 10.45 -18.24 12.01
N GLY A 148 11.78 -18.24 11.93
CA GLY A 148 12.55 -19.44 11.59
C GLY A 148 12.54 -20.54 12.67
N GLN A 149 12.26 -20.20 13.93
CA GLN A 149 12.19 -21.18 15.03
C GLN A 149 10.78 -21.71 15.30
N GLN A 150 9.73 -20.96 14.94
CA GLN A 150 8.35 -21.45 15.08
C GLN A 150 7.97 -22.45 13.98
N ASP A 151 8.51 -22.31 12.78
CA ASP A 151 8.26 -23.23 11.67
C ASP A 151 8.88 -24.64 11.92
N THR A 152 9.82 -24.72 12.85
CA THR A 152 10.42 -26.01 13.29
C THR A 152 9.63 -26.71 14.40
N ARG A 153 8.69 -26.03 15.10
CA ARG A 153 7.93 -26.63 16.19
C ARG A 153 6.58 -27.22 15.81
N GLU A 154 6.02 -26.83 14.70
CA GLU A 154 4.72 -27.34 14.21
C GLU A 154 4.81 -28.30 13.00
N ARG A 155 5.99 -28.65 12.54
CA ARG A 155 6.10 -29.84 11.69
C ARG A 155 5.79 -31.05 12.57
N GLN A 156 4.51 -31.39 12.66
CA GLN A 156 4.10 -32.73 13.05
C GLN A 156 5.01 -33.70 12.29
N LYS A 157 5.78 -34.49 13.06
CA LYS A 157 6.54 -35.58 12.47
C LYS A 157 5.57 -36.40 11.63
N GLN A 158 5.59 -36.21 10.32
CA GLN A 158 4.90 -37.11 9.41
C GLN A 158 5.41 -38.49 9.73
N GLN A 159 4.54 -39.35 10.24
CA GLN A 159 4.88 -40.75 10.46
C GLN A 159 5.33 -41.30 9.10
N PRO A 160 6.45 -42.04 9.03
CA PRO A 160 6.90 -42.59 7.78
C PRO A 160 5.78 -43.47 7.24
N ILE A 161 5.29 -43.16 6.06
CA ILE A 161 4.35 -43.98 5.32
C ILE A 161 5.05 -45.29 5.09
N HIS A 162 4.63 -46.37 5.78
CA HIS A 162 5.10 -47.71 5.51
C HIS A 162 4.58 -48.07 4.12
N ALA A 163 5.42 -47.92 3.10
CA ALA A 163 5.14 -48.53 1.81
C ALA A 163 5.10 -50.03 1.99
N GLU A 164 4.00 -50.64 1.59
CA GLU A 164 3.90 -52.10 1.52
C GLU A 164 5.06 -52.64 0.71
N LYS A 165 5.74 -53.67 1.26
CA LYS A 165 6.89 -54.29 0.59
C LYS A 165 6.44 -54.80 -0.78
N THR A 166 6.83 -54.08 -1.83
CA THR A 166 6.66 -54.58 -3.20
C THR A 166 7.49 -55.83 -3.36
N VAL A 167 6.85 -56.94 -3.70
CA VAL A 167 7.49 -58.25 -3.91
C VAL A 167 8.50 -58.10 -5.04
N GLY A 168 9.76 -58.37 -4.76
CA GLY A 168 10.85 -58.30 -5.75
C GLY A 168 10.71 -59.46 -6.78
N ARG A 169 11.21 -59.21 -7.99
CA ARG A 169 11.12 -60.15 -9.12
C ARG A 169 11.65 -61.55 -8.79
N ASN A 170 12.59 -61.68 -7.85
CA ASN A 170 13.19 -62.94 -7.45
C ASN A 170 12.68 -63.50 -6.12
N ASP A 171 11.76 -62.81 -5.47
CA ASP A 171 11.17 -63.24 -4.19
C ASP A 171 10.12 -64.37 -4.42
N PRO A 172 9.80 -65.18 -3.39
CA PRO A 172 8.79 -66.17 -3.49
C PRO A 172 7.42 -65.55 -3.77
N CYS A 173 6.66 -66.13 -4.67
CA CYS A 173 5.37 -65.63 -5.09
C CYS A 173 4.35 -65.69 -3.91
N PRO A 174 3.63 -64.62 -3.58
CA PRO A 174 2.64 -64.61 -2.51
C PRO A 174 1.44 -65.53 -2.79
N CYS A 175 1.31 -66.10 -3.99
CA CYS A 175 0.26 -67.07 -4.33
C CYS A 175 0.49 -68.47 -3.71
N GLY A 176 1.60 -68.75 -3.01
CA GLY A 176 1.87 -70.01 -2.36
C GLY A 176 2.39 -71.13 -3.28
N SER A 177 2.64 -70.84 -4.54
CA SER A 177 3.09 -71.84 -5.54
C SER A 177 4.56 -72.31 -5.38
N GLY A 178 5.33 -71.75 -4.44
CA GLY A 178 6.73 -72.06 -4.21
C GLY A 178 7.66 -71.58 -5.30
N LYS A 179 7.16 -70.94 -6.39
CA LYS A 179 7.94 -70.40 -7.50
C LYS A 179 8.35 -68.95 -7.24
N LYS A 180 9.43 -68.51 -7.89
CA LYS A 180 9.83 -67.08 -7.87
C LYS A 180 8.74 -66.24 -8.58
N TYR A 181 8.47 -65.03 -8.06
CA TYR A 181 7.42 -64.11 -8.58
C TYR A 181 7.50 -63.91 -10.10
N LYS A 182 8.69 -63.92 -10.69
CA LYS A 182 8.88 -63.80 -12.15
C LYS A 182 8.49 -65.04 -12.95
N GLN A 183 8.27 -66.19 -12.29
CA GLN A 183 7.95 -67.47 -12.91
C GLN A 183 6.54 -67.98 -12.59
N CYS A 184 5.78 -67.19 -11.82
CA CYS A 184 4.41 -67.39 -11.51
C CYS A 184 3.52 -66.52 -12.37
#